data_225734420a6aa57407cf05a677255735
#
_entry.id   225734420a6aa57407cf05a677255735
#
_cell.length_a   1.000
_cell.length_b   1.000
_cell.length_c   1.000
_cell.angle_alpha   90.00
_cell.angle_beta   90.00
_cell.angle_gamma   90.00
#
_symmetry.space_group_name_H-M   'P 1'
#
loop_
_entity.id
_entity.type
_entity.pdbx_description
1 polymer ?
#
loop_
_entity_poly.entity_id
_entity_poly.type
_entity_poly.pdbx_seq_one_letter_code
_entity_poly.pdbx_strand_id
1 'polypeptide(L)'
;MNVTIVGGGLTGLTAAYYLGHAKPEWTITLYEQAPRFGGKIQTQCVDDFVVELGPDSYLGRKTEMTDLVHDLGLGDTLVSNETGQAFVYDKGSIHPIPGGSIMGIPTEMMPFVKATLISWPGKLRAGLDYFKKPYQLDENGDVSIGHFFKYHLGQEMMDKLIEPLLAGIYGGDIYKISLLSTFPHFIQVEQKYGNMVKGMMAAKMSHSKAGVSKATKGAITEGDVPRAGKGTMTDRQFESHEAKTSQDTSAGNSVSGSSHVTKTSSNHQSAKAQADMESRKGTAAQSGMFRQLTGGLESVITAIVEAMPSNVHLHTGTLVSDIRYIDGVYAIDVVKSCNDSCGCQSTADHVIITTPPA
;
A
#
# COMPACT_ATOMS: atom_id res chain seq x y z
N MET A 1 20.72 -5.52 19.52
CA MET A 1 19.38 -6.07 19.41
C MET A 1 19.32 -6.93 18.16
N ASN A 2 18.81 -8.15 18.31
CA ASN A 2 18.69 -9.11 17.20
C ASN A 2 17.24 -9.19 16.74
N VAL A 3 16.98 -8.97 15.48
CA VAL A 3 15.64 -9.03 14.86
C VAL A 3 15.65 -10.12 13.80
N THR A 4 14.67 -11.02 13.87
CA THR A 4 14.47 -12.02 12.82
C THR A 4 13.24 -11.66 11.99
N ILE A 5 13.38 -11.70 10.67
CA ILE A 5 12.29 -11.52 9.71
C ILE A 5 12.04 -12.84 8.99
N VAL A 6 10.79 -13.30 8.97
CA VAL A 6 10.39 -14.55 8.32
C VAL A 6 9.59 -14.23 7.07
N GLY A 7 10.14 -14.62 5.91
CA GLY A 7 9.59 -14.38 4.59
C GLY A 7 10.36 -13.33 3.80
N GLY A 8 10.95 -13.74 2.66
CA GLY A 8 11.76 -12.92 1.74
C GLY A 8 10.97 -12.35 0.57
N GLY A 9 9.65 -12.16 0.73
CA GLY A 9 8.83 -11.40 -0.21
C GLY A 9 9.08 -9.89 -0.10
N LEU A 10 8.41 -9.09 -0.92
CA LEU A 10 8.53 -7.62 -0.92
C LEU A 10 8.40 -7.03 0.48
N THR A 11 7.42 -7.49 1.27
CA THR A 11 7.17 -6.97 2.63
C THR A 11 8.36 -7.20 3.57
N GLY A 12 8.90 -8.41 3.59
CA GLY A 12 10.03 -8.74 4.47
C GLY A 12 11.32 -8.04 4.05
N LEU A 13 11.60 -8.00 2.74
CA LEU A 13 12.76 -7.29 2.21
C LEU A 13 12.69 -5.79 2.48
N THR A 14 11.53 -5.17 2.28
CA THR A 14 11.32 -3.74 2.59
C THR A 14 11.50 -3.45 4.08
N ALA A 15 10.97 -4.33 4.96
CA ALA A 15 11.17 -4.22 6.40
C ALA A 15 12.66 -4.33 6.78
N ALA A 16 13.37 -5.30 6.21
CA ALA A 16 14.81 -5.49 6.43
C ALA A 16 15.62 -4.27 5.97
N TYR A 17 15.30 -3.75 4.79
CA TYR A 17 15.96 -2.59 4.20
C TYR A 17 15.82 -1.33 5.08
N TYR A 18 14.59 -0.95 5.40
CA TYR A 18 14.37 0.27 6.19
C TYR A 18 14.82 0.13 7.64
N LEU A 19 14.62 -1.03 8.28
CA LEU A 19 15.13 -1.27 9.64
C LEU A 19 16.66 -1.27 9.68
N GLY A 20 17.31 -1.90 8.70
CA GLY A 20 18.76 -1.94 8.63
C GLY A 20 19.37 -0.55 8.50
N HIS A 21 18.80 0.32 7.67
CA HIS A 21 19.23 1.71 7.56
C HIS A 21 18.90 2.56 8.80
N ALA A 22 17.73 2.37 9.40
CA ALA A 22 17.30 3.15 10.55
C ALA A 22 18.02 2.75 11.85
N LYS A 23 18.50 1.50 11.94
CA LYS A 23 19.08 0.90 13.14
C LYS A 23 20.37 0.13 12.81
N PRO A 24 21.44 0.83 12.43
CA PRO A 24 22.69 0.18 12.03
C PRO A 24 23.35 -0.63 13.16
N GLU A 25 23.00 -0.35 14.42
CA GLU A 25 23.45 -1.08 15.60
C GLU A 25 22.69 -2.39 15.87
N TRP A 26 21.61 -2.67 15.11
CA TRP A 26 20.89 -3.92 15.22
C TRP A 26 21.43 -4.96 14.24
N THR A 27 21.33 -6.22 14.62
CA THR A 27 21.56 -7.35 13.72
C THR A 27 20.22 -7.86 13.23
N ILE A 28 20.00 -7.82 11.93
CA ILE A 28 18.73 -8.24 11.31
C ILE A 28 19.00 -9.49 10.48
N THR A 29 18.25 -10.54 10.72
CA THR A 29 18.37 -11.79 9.95
C THR A 29 17.05 -12.08 9.27
N LEU A 30 17.06 -12.25 7.94
CA LEU A 30 15.89 -12.59 7.15
C LEU A 30 16.02 -14.01 6.61
N TYR A 31 15.01 -14.83 6.85
CA TYR A 31 14.90 -16.19 6.35
C TYR A 31 13.82 -16.32 5.29
N GLU A 32 14.16 -16.93 4.16
CA GLU A 32 13.26 -17.25 3.05
C GLU A 32 13.36 -18.74 2.72
N GLN A 33 12.22 -19.40 2.67
CA GLN A 33 12.12 -20.83 2.38
C GLN A 33 12.50 -21.14 0.93
N ALA A 34 12.08 -20.30 -0.02
CA ALA A 34 12.38 -20.50 -1.42
C ALA A 34 13.87 -20.26 -1.73
N PRO A 35 14.38 -20.80 -2.84
CA PRO A 35 15.78 -20.57 -3.25
C PRO A 35 16.00 -19.14 -3.79
N ARG A 36 14.96 -18.30 -3.89
CA ARG A 36 15.00 -16.92 -4.35
C ARG A 36 14.20 -15.98 -3.44
N PHE A 37 14.54 -14.71 -3.45
CA PHE A 37 13.74 -13.64 -2.88
C PHE A 37 12.62 -13.20 -3.82
N GLY A 38 11.68 -12.38 -3.32
CA GLY A 38 10.60 -11.75 -4.07
C GLY A 38 9.22 -12.35 -3.83
N GLY A 39 9.14 -13.56 -3.30
CA GLY A 39 7.87 -14.22 -3.02
C GLY A 39 7.00 -14.37 -4.27
N LYS A 40 5.84 -13.69 -4.32
CA LYS A 40 4.92 -13.70 -5.47
C LYS A 40 5.37 -12.83 -6.64
N ILE A 41 6.32 -11.91 -6.44
CA ILE A 41 6.88 -11.09 -7.53
C ILE A 41 7.91 -11.95 -8.26
N GLN A 42 7.67 -12.12 -9.55
CA GLN A 42 8.57 -12.83 -10.46
C GLN A 42 8.36 -12.31 -11.86
N THR A 43 9.43 -11.85 -12.49
CA THR A 43 9.46 -11.36 -13.86
C THR A 43 10.31 -12.30 -14.71
N GLN A 44 9.85 -12.63 -15.89
CA GLN A 44 10.60 -13.41 -16.87
C GLN A 44 10.79 -12.57 -18.13
N CYS A 45 12.02 -12.48 -18.60
CA CYS A 45 12.31 -11.89 -19.91
C CYS A 45 12.36 -13.03 -20.95
N VAL A 46 11.50 -12.96 -21.97
CA VAL A 46 11.46 -13.92 -23.07
C VAL A 46 11.56 -13.13 -24.37
N ASP A 47 12.66 -13.31 -25.09
CA ASP A 47 13.03 -12.47 -26.22
C ASP A 47 13.04 -10.99 -25.80
N ASP A 48 12.23 -10.14 -26.45
CA ASP A 48 12.09 -8.71 -26.12
C ASP A 48 10.90 -8.40 -25.18
N PHE A 49 10.24 -9.44 -24.64
CA PHE A 49 9.07 -9.27 -23.78
C PHE A 49 9.42 -9.41 -22.30
N VAL A 50 8.91 -8.49 -21.51
CA VAL A 50 8.90 -8.56 -20.03
C VAL A 50 7.58 -9.16 -19.60
N VAL A 51 7.61 -10.37 -19.03
CA VAL A 51 6.43 -11.15 -18.63
C VAL A 51 6.41 -11.26 -17.11
N GLU A 52 5.37 -10.72 -16.50
CA GLU A 52 5.14 -10.88 -15.07
C GLU A 52 4.41 -12.19 -14.79
N LEU A 53 4.98 -13.02 -13.92
CA LEU A 53 4.40 -14.29 -13.48
C LEU A 53 3.60 -14.16 -12.19
N GLY A 54 3.54 -12.97 -11.63
CA GLY A 54 2.82 -12.59 -10.42
C GLY A 54 2.05 -11.30 -10.63
N PRO A 55 2.10 -10.36 -9.67
CA PRO A 55 1.55 -9.02 -9.86
C PRO A 55 2.30 -8.31 -10.99
N ASP A 56 1.54 -7.64 -11.88
CA ASP A 56 2.08 -6.93 -13.04
C ASP A 56 2.22 -5.42 -12.82
N SER A 57 1.52 -4.89 -11.85
CA SER A 57 1.43 -3.46 -11.60
C SER A 57 1.00 -3.16 -10.17
N TYR A 58 1.12 -1.90 -9.76
CA TYR A 58 0.60 -1.43 -8.48
C TYR A 58 -0.17 -0.11 -8.64
N LEU A 59 -1.03 0.19 -7.67
CA LEU A 59 -1.82 1.42 -7.67
C LEU A 59 -0.93 2.63 -7.37
N GLY A 60 -0.77 3.53 -8.34
CA GLY A 60 0.07 4.72 -8.22
C GLY A 60 -0.37 5.72 -7.13
N ARG A 61 -1.63 5.64 -6.67
CA ARG A 61 -2.12 6.41 -5.53
C ARG A 61 -1.59 5.93 -4.17
N LYS A 62 -1.08 4.71 -4.09
CA LYS A 62 -0.36 4.17 -2.94
C LYS A 62 1.10 4.58 -3.10
N THR A 63 1.48 5.65 -2.41
CA THR A 63 2.79 6.28 -2.61
C THR A 63 3.94 5.47 -2.04
N GLU A 64 3.68 4.61 -1.08
CA GLU A 64 4.69 3.84 -0.34
C GLU A 64 5.57 3.00 -1.28
N MET A 65 4.96 2.35 -2.29
CA MET A 65 5.72 1.59 -3.29
C MET A 65 6.51 2.51 -4.23
N THR A 66 5.93 3.64 -4.61
CA THR A 66 6.60 4.64 -5.45
C THR A 66 7.78 5.26 -4.70
N ASP A 67 7.63 5.55 -3.42
CA ASP A 67 8.67 6.10 -2.57
C ASP A 67 9.84 5.10 -2.45
N LEU A 68 9.54 3.82 -2.22
CA LEU A 68 10.55 2.75 -2.22
C LEU A 68 11.31 2.68 -3.55
N VAL A 69 10.60 2.74 -4.70
CA VAL A 69 11.24 2.72 -6.03
C VAL A 69 12.19 3.91 -6.21
N HIS A 70 11.82 5.10 -5.70
CA HIS A 70 12.70 6.27 -5.71
C HIS A 70 13.90 6.12 -4.76
N ASP A 71 13.69 5.59 -3.57
CA ASP A 71 14.76 5.36 -2.58
C ASP A 71 15.81 4.37 -3.11
N LEU A 72 15.38 3.42 -3.96
CA LEU A 72 16.25 2.47 -4.65
C LEU A 72 16.87 3.02 -5.95
N GLY A 73 16.62 4.27 -6.31
CA GLY A 73 17.16 4.88 -7.53
C GLY A 73 16.50 4.42 -8.83
N LEU A 74 15.36 3.73 -8.77
CA LEU A 74 14.65 3.19 -9.93
C LEU A 74 13.56 4.14 -10.48
N GLY A 75 13.53 5.40 -10.04
CA GLY A 75 12.49 6.37 -10.40
C GLY A 75 12.29 6.57 -11.91
N ASP A 76 13.39 6.52 -12.68
CA ASP A 76 13.36 6.71 -14.14
C ASP A 76 12.82 5.49 -14.91
N THR A 77 12.69 4.34 -14.24
CA THR A 77 12.11 3.13 -14.82
C THR A 77 10.61 3.02 -14.65
N LEU A 78 10.00 3.96 -13.88
CA LEU A 78 8.57 3.99 -13.65
C LEU A 78 7.81 4.36 -14.92
N VAL A 79 6.88 3.50 -15.29
CA VAL A 79 5.93 3.74 -16.38
C VAL A 79 4.51 3.67 -15.88
N SER A 80 3.64 4.41 -16.56
CA SER A 80 2.20 4.42 -16.28
C SER A 80 1.46 4.03 -17.54
N ASN A 81 0.26 3.47 -17.41
CA ASN A 81 -0.59 3.26 -18.57
C ASN A 81 -0.94 4.62 -19.21
N GLU A 82 -0.79 4.70 -20.53
CA GLU A 82 -1.03 5.96 -21.30
C GLU A 82 -2.51 6.33 -21.31
N THR A 83 -3.39 5.33 -21.34
CA THR A 83 -4.84 5.55 -21.40
C THR A 83 -5.47 5.11 -20.09
N GLY A 84 -6.16 6.03 -19.41
CA GLY A 84 -7.02 5.70 -18.26
C GLY A 84 -8.34 5.03 -18.64
N GLN A 85 -8.52 4.62 -19.91
CA GLN A 85 -9.74 4.03 -20.42
C GLN A 85 -9.66 2.51 -20.42
N ALA A 86 -10.52 1.86 -19.61
CA ALA A 86 -10.72 0.43 -19.65
C ALA A 86 -12.00 0.08 -20.43
N PHE A 87 -12.05 -1.15 -20.96
CA PHE A 87 -13.16 -1.62 -21.78
C PHE A 87 -13.67 -2.96 -21.24
N VAL A 88 -14.96 -3.19 -21.42
CA VAL A 88 -15.63 -4.46 -21.12
C VAL A 88 -16.12 -5.07 -22.43
N TYR A 89 -15.80 -6.35 -22.65
CA TYR A 89 -16.38 -7.12 -23.74
C TYR A 89 -17.67 -7.79 -23.27
N ASP A 90 -18.79 -7.46 -23.88
CA ASP A 90 -20.10 -8.07 -23.62
C ASP A 90 -20.80 -8.41 -24.94
N LYS A 91 -21.24 -9.64 -25.12
CA LYS A 91 -22.06 -10.13 -26.24
C LYS A 91 -21.57 -9.72 -27.62
N GLY A 92 -20.26 -9.87 -27.88
CA GLY A 92 -19.66 -9.59 -29.19
C GLY A 92 -19.30 -8.12 -29.43
N SER A 93 -19.46 -7.24 -28.42
CA SER A 93 -19.15 -5.82 -28.52
C SER A 93 -18.21 -5.37 -27.41
N ILE A 94 -17.37 -4.37 -27.72
CA ILE A 94 -16.47 -3.74 -26.77
C ILE A 94 -17.12 -2.43 -26.29
N HIS A 95 -17.28 -2.29 -24.98
CA HIS A 95 -17.89 -1.12 -24.35
C HIS A 95 -16.88 -0.41 -23.48
N PRO A 96 -16.69 0.91 -23.63
CA PRO A 96 -15.85 1.65 -22.70
C PRO A 96 -16.52 1.73 -21.32
N ILE A 97 -15.71 1.60 -20.27
CA ILE A 97 -16.17 1.87 -18.91
C ILE A 97 -16.53 3.36 -18.83
N PRO A 98 -17.69 3.74 -18.25
CA PRO A 98 -18.10 5.14 -18.15
C PRO A 98 -17.02 6.00 -17.52
N GLY A 99 -16.68 7.12 -18.14
CA GLY A 99 -15.71 8.07 -17.61
C GLY A 99 -16.12 8.56 -16.20
N GLY A 100 -15.12 8.81 -15.35
CA GLY A 100 -15.36 9.17 -13.95
C GLY A 100 -15.83 8.03 -13.07
N SER A 101 -15.73 6.77 -13.52
CA SER A 101 -16.02 5.62 -12.66
C SER A 101 -14.84 5.32 -11.74
N ILE A 102 -15.13 5.08 -10.47
CA ILE A 102 -14.17 4.57 -9.48
C ILE A 102 -14.52 3.11 -9.24
N MET A 103 -13.59 2.20 -9.55
CA MET A 103 -13.79 0.76 -9.41
C MET A 103 -15.09 0.24 -10.07
N GLY A 104 -15.44 0.80 -11.23
CA GLY A 104 -16.68 0.47 -11.92
C GLY A 104 -17.94 1.17 -11.39
N ILE A 105 -17.83 1.97 -10.32
CA ILE A 105 -18.94 2.71 -9.75
C ILE A 105 -18.98 4.09 -10.40
N PRO A 106 -20.07 4.45 -11.10
CA PRO A 106 -20.19 5.74 -11.76
C PRO A 106 -20.23 6.87 -10.72
N THR A 107 -19.32 7.84 -10.83
CA THR A 107 -19.35 9.06 -10.03
C THR A 107 -19.86 10.26 -10.82
N GLU A 108 -20.00 10.11 -12.14
CA GLU A 108 -20.52 11.12 -13.05
C GLU A 108 -21.80 10.65 -13.74
N MET A 109 -22.84 11.45 -13.60
CA MET A 109 -24.17 11.10 -14.13
C MET A 109 -24.19 11.06 -15.66
N MET A 110 -23.60 12.07 -16.35
CA MET A 110 -23.71 12.17 -17.80
C MET A 110 -22.95 11.06 -18.55
N PRO A 111 -21.70 10.70 -18.21
CA PRO A 111 -21.04 9.54 -18.78
C PRO A 111 -21.79 8.23 -18.52
N PHE A 112 -22.36 8.07 -17.31
CA PHE A 112 -23.16 6.90 -16.97
C PHE A 112 -24.43 6.77 -17.81
N VAL A 113 -25.19 7.85 -17.97
CA VAL A 113 -26.41 7.84 -18.80
C VAL A 113 -26.08 7.52 -20.27
N LYS A 114 -24.95 7.99 -20.78
CA LYS A 114 -24.50 7.73 -22.17
C LYS A 114 -23.87 6.34 -22.36
N ALA A 115 -23.50 5.64 -21.28
CA ALA A 115 -22.84 4.33 -21.38
C ALA A 115 -23.74 3.30 -22.09
N THR A 116 -23.17 2.57 -23.04
CA THR A 116 -23.90 1.57 -23.82
C THR A 116 -23.94 0.19 -23.16
N LEU A 117 -23.04 -0.06 -22.20
CA LEU A 117 -22.92 -1.34 -21.51
C LEU A 117 -24.15 -1.69 -20.65
N ILE A 118 -24.73 -0.68 -20.00
CA ILE A 118 -25.85 -0.82 -19.07
C ILE A 118 -27.16 -0.45 -19.75
N SER A 119 -28.17 -1.32 -19.63
CA SER A 119 -29.51 -1.08 -20.17
C SER A 119 -30.22 0.07 -19.47
N TRP A 120 -31.24 0.66 -20.11
CA TRP A 120 -32.06 1.70 -19.48
C TRP A 120 -32.73 1.24 -18.17
N PRO A 121 -33.32 0.02 -18.09
CA PRO A 121 -33.81 -0.50 -16.81
C PRO A 121 -32.72 -0.60 -15.74
N GLY A 122 -31.49 -1.03 -16.09
CA GLY A 122 -30.35 -1.10 -15.19
C GLY A 122 -29.94 0.30 -14.67
N LYS A 123 -29.93 1.29 -15.57
CA LYS A 123 -29.64 2.69 -15.18
C LYS A 123 -30.69 3.25 -14.22
N LEU A 124 -31.97 3.02 -14.50
CA LEU A 124 -33.06 3.42 -13.61
C LEU A 124 -32.93 2.72 -12.26
N ARG A 125 -32.63 1.41 -12.25
CA ARG A 125 -32.46 0.64 -11.03
C ARG A 125 -31.30 1.17 -10.18
N ALA A 126 -30.17 1.51 -10.79
CA ALA A 126 -29.04 2.15 -10.12
C ALA A 126 -29.40 3.54 -9.59
N GLY A 127 -30.15 4.34 -10.37
CA GLY A 127 -30.63 5.67 -9.97
C GLY A 127 -31.61 5.64 -8.78
N LEU A 128 -32.40 4.57 -8.63
CA LEU A 128 -33.30 4.40 -7.49
C LEU A 128 -32.56 4.27 -6.16
N ASP A 129 -31.27 4.04 -6.19
CA ASP A 129 -30.43 4.02 -4.99
C ASP A 129 -30.52 5.34 -4.20
N TYR A 130 -30.66 6.46 -4.89
CA TYR A 130 -30.81 7.78 -4.28
C TYR A 130 -31.90 7.84 -3.19
N PHE A 131 -32.93 7.00 -3.30
CA PHE A 131 -34.06 6.94 -2.37
C PHE A 131 -33.97 5.80 -1.37
N LYS A 132 -32.94 4.94 -1.46
CA LYS A 132 -32.77 3.82 -0.55
C LYS A 132 -32.22 4.24 0.79
N LYS A 133 -32.55 3.42 1.78
CA LYS A 133 -31.93 3.48 3.11
C LYS A 133 -30.52 2.91 3.07
N PRO A 134 -29.67 3.26 4.04
CA PRO A 134 -28.37 2.63 4.21
C PRO A 134 -28.46 1.12 4.29
N TYR A 135 -27.45 0.42 3.81
CA TYR A 135 -27.33 -1.02 3.94
C TYR A 135 -27.21 -1.41 5.42
N GLN A 136 -27.91 -2.46 5.83
CA GLN A 136 -27.76 -3.01 7.18
C GLN A 136 -26.52 -3.88 7.22
N LEU A 137 -25.49 -3.42 7.93
CA LEU A 137 -24.27 -4.14 8.16
C LEU A 137 -24.49 -5.27 9.17
N ASP A 138 -23.62 -6.27 9.16
CA ASP A 138 -23.62 -7.34 10.16
C ASP A 138 -23.20 -6.85 11.56
N GLU A 139 -23.14 -7.76 12.53
CA GLU A 139 -22.75 -7.45 13.91
C GLU A 139 -21.32 -6.90 14.04
N ASN A 140 -20.46 -7.19 13.07
CA ASN A 140 -19.08 -6.70 13.00
C ASN A 140 -18.96 -5.37 12.24
N GLY A 141 -20.07 -4.83 11.74
CA GLY A 141 -20.09 -3.62 10.93
C GLY A 141 -19.58 -3.84 9.51
N ASP A 142 -19.60 -5.06 9.00
CA ASP A 142 -19.10 -5.45 7.68
C ASP A 142 -20.21 -6.00 6.76
N VAL A 143 -19.88 -6.16 5.51
CA VAL A 143 -20.68 -6.77 4.45
C VAL A 143 -19.76 -7.17 3.30
N SER A 144 -20.12 -8.17 2.49
CA SER A 144 -19.34 -8.46 1.29
C SER A 144 -19.54 -7.38 0.22
N ILE A 145 -18.48 -7.17 -0.57
CA ILE A 145 -18.49 -6.24 -1.71
C ILE A 145 -19.72 -6.51 -2.61
N GLY A 146 -19.92 -7.77 -2.97
CA GLY A 146 -20.99 -8.18 -3.87
C GLY A 146 -22.39 -7.85 -3.33
N HIS A 147 -22.67 -8.15 -2.07
CA HIS A 147 -23.98 -7.85 -1.47
C HIS A 147 -24.24 -6.35 -1.36
N PHE A 148 -23.24 -5.58 -0.95
CA PHE A 148 -23.36 -4.13 -0.82
C PHE A 148 -23.67 -3.45 -2.15
N PHE A 149 -22.85 -3.68 -3.19
CA PHE A 149 -23.07 -3.03 -4.47
C PHE A 149 -24.28 -3.55 -5.23
N LYS A 150 -24.63 -4.84 -5.08
CA LYS A 150 -25.89 -5.37 -5.61
C LYS A 150 -27.11 -4.69 -5.00
N TYR A 151 -27.10 -4.46 -3.68
CA TYR A 151 -28.16 -3.72 -3.00
C TYR A 151 -28.30 -2.30 -3.58
N HIS A 152 -27.20 -1.58 -3.74
CA HIS A 152 -27.21 -0.20 -4.20
C HIS A 152 -27.48 -0.09 -5.70
N LEU A 153 -26.72 -0.77 -6.53
CA LEU A 153 -26.66 -0.54 -7.98
C LEU A 153 -27.44 -1.56 -8.80
N GLY A 154 -27.80 -2.71 -8.21
CA GLY A 154 -28.56 -3.76 -8.85
C GLY A 154 -27.69 -4.80 -9.58
N GLN A 155 -28.34 -5.89 -10.01
CA GLN A 155 -27.66 -7.05 -10.56
C GLN A 155 -26.93 -6.76 -11.87
N GLU A 156 -27.53 -6.02 -12.79
CA GLU A 156 -26.93 -5.74 -14.11
C GLU A 156 -25.61 -4.96 -13.99
N MET A 157 -25.54 -4.00 -13.05
CA MET A 157 -24.30 -3.26 -12.76
C MET A 157 -23.24 -4.19 -12.17
N MET A 158 -23.64 -5.14 -11.33
CA MET A 158 -22.75 -6.14 -10.79
C MET A 158 -22.16 -6.99 -11.89
N ASP A 159 -23.00 -7.68 -12.69
CA ASP A 159 -22.61 -8.67 -13.65
C ASP A 159 -21.76 -8.11 -14.80
N LYS A 160 -22.08 -6.89 -15.24
CA LYS A 160 -21.45 -6.29 -16.41
C LYS A 160 -20.29 -5.37 -16.13
N LEU A 161 -20.21 -4.79 -14.94
CA LEU A 161 -19.23 -3.75 -14.68
C LEU A 161 -18.40 -4.02 -13.41
N ILE A 162 -19.03 -4.26 -12.28
CA ILE A 162 -18.33 -4.32 -11.00
C ILE A 162 -17.63 -5.66 -10.80
N GLU A 163 -18.33 -6.77 -11.02
CA GLU A 163 -17.77 -8.11 -10.84
C GLU A 163 -16.60 -8.39 -11.79
N PRO A 164 -16.68 -8.15 -13.12
CA PRO A 164 -15.54 -8.36 -14.00
C PRO A 164 -14.30 -7.55 -13.61
N LEU A 165 -14.50 -6.31 -13.17
CA LEU A 165 -13.40 -5.44 -12.78
C LEU A 165 -12.77 -5.87 -11.44
N LEU A 166 -13.59 -6.12 -10.43
CA LEU A 166 -13.10 -6.48 -9.09
C LEU A 166 -12.59 -7.92 -9.03
N ALA A 167 -13.19 -8.85 -9.76
CA ALA A 167 -12.68 -10.22 -9.86
C ALA A 167 -11.29 -10.25 -10.51
N GLY A 168 -11.03 -9.39 -11.51
CA GLY A 168 -9.71 -9.24 -12.11
C GLY A 168 -8.68 -8.69 -11.13
N ILE A 169 -9.07 -7.75 -10.25
CA ILE A 169 -8.15 -7.14 -9.28
C ILE A 169 -7.88 -8.05 -8.08
N TYR A 170 -8.92 -8.70 -7.54
CA TYR A 170 -8.81 -9.49 -6.31
C TYR A 170 -8.65 -10.99 -6.54
N GLY A 171 -8.87 -11.48 -7.77
CA GLY A 171 -8.74 -12.89 -8.10
C GLY A 171 -9.68 -13.82 -7.33
N GLY A 172 -10.82 -13.31 -6.83
CA GLY A 172 -11.72 -14.04 -5.94
C GLY A 172 -13.18 -13.68 -6.09
N ASP A 173 -14.02 -14.44 -5.40
CA ASP A 173 -15.47 -14.24 -5.35
C ASP A 173 -15.79 -12.98 -4.52
N ILE A 174 -16.28 -11.94 -5.17
CA ILE A 174 -16.61 -10.64 -4.54
C ILE A 174 -17.74 -10.75 -3.48
N TYR A 175 -18.50 -11.83 -3.49
CA TYR A 175 -19.50 -12.09 -2.46
C TYR A 175 -18.88 -12.66 -1.16
N LYS A 176 -17.59 -12.99 -1.16
CA LYS A 176 -16.82 -13.44 0.01
C LYS A 176 -15.77 -12.44 0.47
N ILE A 177 -15.54 -11.37 -0.28
CA ILE A 177 -14.55 -10.35 0.06
C ILE A 177 -15.21 -9.28 0.93
N SER A 178 -14.61 -8.99 2.08
CA SER A 178 -15.03 -7.97 3.04
C SER A 178 -14.95 -6.57 2.44
N LEU A 179 -16.03 -5.80 2.51
CA LEU A 179 -16.05 -4.40 2.11
C LEU A 179 -15.27 -3.53 3.09
N LEU A 180 -15.39 -3.81 4.39
CA LEU A 180 -14.70 -3.07 5.44
C LEU A 180 -13.16 -3.16 5.27
N SER A 181 -12.66 -4.36 4.93
CA SER A 181 -11.22 -4.57 4.73
C SER A 181 -10.68 -3.99 3.42
N THR A 182 -11.52 -3.89 2.38
CA THR A 182 -11.08 -3.48 1.04
C THR A 182 -11.42 -2.03 0.73
N PHE A 183 -12.64 -1.61 1.02
CA PHE A 183 -13.17 -0.29 0.67
C PHE A 183 -13.99 0.33 1.82
N PRO A 184 -13.40 0.53 3.01
CA PRO A 184 -14.12 1.05 4.19
C PRO A 184 -14.76 2.43 3.94
N HIS A 185 -14.23 3.19 3.00
CA HIS A 185 -14.74 4.52 2.67
C HIS A 185 -16.18 4.51 2.14
N PHE A 186 -16.63 3.44 1.46
CA PHE A 186 -18.01 3.36 1.01
C PHE A 186 -18.99 3.26 2.18
N ILE A 187 -18.64 2.47 3.21
CA ILE A 187 -19.42 2.39 4.44
C ILE A 187 -19.46 3.74 5.15
N GLN A 188 -18.30 4.41 5.27
CA GLN A 188 -18.18 5.72 5.91
C GLN A 188 -19.00 6.80 5.17
N VAL A 189 -18.93 6.81 3.83
CA VAL A 189 -19.72 7.73 3.00
C VAL A 189 -21.20 7.49 3.18
N GLU A 190 -21.64 6.24 3.18
CA GLU A 190 -23.04 5.92 3.37
C GLU A 190 -23.55 6.31 4.77
N GLN A 191 -22.78 6.01 5.82
CA GLN A 191 -23.11 6.40 7.19
C GLN A 191 -23.21 7.92 7.34
N LYS A 192 -22.29 8.67 6.72
CA LYS A 192 -22.24 10.14 6.82
C LYS A 192 -23.39 10.83 6.06
N TYR A 193 -23.74 10.34 4.87
CA TYR A 193 -24.71 10.99 3.97
C TYR A 193 -26.05 10.26 3.88
N GLY A 194 -26.19 9.16 4.59
CA GLY A 194 -27.42 8.34 4.62
C GLY A 194 -27.66 7.51 3.35
N ASN A 195 -26.76 7.60 2.36
CA ASN A 195 -26.84 6.84 1.11
C ASN A 195 -25.53 6.95 0.33
N MET A 196 -25.11 5.87 -0.34
CA MET A 196 -23.87 5.79 -1.09
C MET A 196 -23.83 6.81 -2.24
N VAL A 197 -24.84 6.85 -3.10
CA VAL A 197 -24.88 7.74 -4.28
C VAL A 197 -24.91 9.20 -3.87
N LYS A 198 -25.73 9.57 -2.86
CA LYS A 198 -25.75 10.92 -2.30
C LYS A 198 -24.38 11.34 -1.78
N GLY A 199 -23.73 10.45 -1.05
CA GLY A 199 -22.42 10.72 -0.50
C GLY A 199 -21.34 10.92 -1.56
N MET A 200 -21.34 10.12 -2.60
CA MET A 200 -20.40 10.29 -3.72
C MET A 200 -20.64 11.60 -4.48
N MET A 201 -21.89 11.99 -4.71
CA MET A 201 -22.23 13.27 -5.31
C MET A 201 -21.83 14.45 -4.42
N ALA A 202 -22.05 14.36 -3.11
CA ALA A 202 -21.68 15.40 -2.14
C ALA A 202 -20.16 15.56 -2.02
N ALA A 203 -19.41 14.48 -2.00
CA ALA A 203 -17.94 14.50 -1.97
C ALA A 203 -17.39 15.23 -3.20
N LYS A 204 -17.93 14.97 -4.40
CA LYS A 204 -17.54 15.67 -5.62
C LYS A 204 -17.85 17.18 -5.59
N MET A 205 -19.01 17.56 -5.04
CA MET A 205 -19.39 18.98 -4.93
C MET A 205 -18.51 19.74 -3.93
N SER A 206 -18.05 19.10 -2.87
CA SER A 206 -17.14 19.72 -1.90
C SER A 206 -15.76 19.99 -2.53
N HIS A 207 -15.27 19.09 -3.37
CA HIS A 207 -14.02 19.30 -4.11
C HIS A 207 -14.12 20.43 -5.15
N SER A 208 -15.27 20.60 -5.81
CA SER A 208 -15.44 21.71 -6.76
C SER A 208 -15.50 23.08 -6.09
N LYS A 209 -15.90 23.16 -4.81
CA LYS A 209 -15.90 24.42 -4.04
C LYS A 209 -14.56 24.76 -3.39
N ALA A 210 -13.72 23.75 -3.11
CA ALA A 210 -12.36 23.96 -2.62
C ALA A 210 -11.32 24.20 -3.72
N GLY A 211 -11.68 24.02 -4.98
CA GLY A 211 -10.81 24.02 -6.17
C GLY A 211 -10.93 25.24 -7.04
N VAL A 212 -10.90 26.48 -6.47
CA VAL A 212 -10.39 27.63 -7.20
C VAL A 212 -8.90 27.75 -6.91
N SER A 213 -8.16 26.73 -7.22
CA SER A 213 -6.72 26.77 -7.50
C SER A 213 -6.42 25.62 -8.46
N LYS A 214 -5.89 25.99 -9.61
CA LYS A 214 -5.54 25.19 -10.76
C LYS A 214 -5.12 23.74 -10.47
N ALA A 215 -5.66 22.85 -11.33
CA ALA A 215 -5.26 21.47 -11.60
C ALA A 215 -5.73 20.42 -10.60
N THR A 216 -6.82 19.75 -10.91
CA THR A 216 -6.80 18.31 -11.19
C THR A 216 -8.23 17.84 -11.49
N LYS A 217 -8.53 17.51 -12.72
CA LYS A 217 -9.71 16.72 -13.08
C LYS A 217 -9.47 15.28 -12.62
N GLY A 218 -10.29 14.86 -11.67
CA GLY A 218 -10.64 13.47 -11.44
C GLY A 218 -9.70 12.68 -10.53
N ALA A 219 -9.99 12.64 -9.27
CA ALA A 219 -10.01 11.47 -8.38
C ALA A 219 -10.50 11.94 -7.02
N ILE A 220 -11.46 11.26 -6.45
CA ILE A 220 -11.68 11.33 -5.01
C ILE A 220 -10.44 10.66 -4.41
N THR A 221 -9.52 11.45 -3.90
CA THR A 221 -8.35 10.93 -3.20
C THR A 221 -8.78 10.50 -1.80
N GLU A 222 -8.32 9.35 -1.35
CA GLU A 222 -8.50 8.85 0.03
C GLU A 222 -8.04 9.86 1.12
N GLY A 223 -7.41 10.97 0.73
CA GLY A 223 -6.92 12.01 1.63
C GLY A 223 -7.97 12.88 2.29
N ASP A 224 -9.22 12.89 1.79
CA ASP A 224 -10.30 13.72 2.33
C ASP A 224 -11.33 12.98 3.17
N VAL A 225 -11.16 11.68 3.34
CA VAL A 225 -11.84 10.95 4.39
C VAL A 225 -11.00 11.10 5.65
N PRO A 226 -11.54 11.60 6.78
CA PRO A 226 -10.79 11.68 8.02
C PRO A 226 -10.22 10.29 8.29
N ARG A 227 -8.91 10.13 8.28
CA ARG A 227 -8.26 8.91 8.77
C ARG A 227 -8.86 8.67 10.14
N ALA A 228 -9.49 7.53 10.32
CA ALA A 228 -9.85 7.02 11.64
C ALA A 228 -8.61 7.24 12.50
N GLY A 229 -8.78 8.02 13.57
CA GLY A 229 -7.69 8.68 14.27
C GLY A 229 -6.48 7.78 14.40
N LYS A 230 -5.32 8.35 14.19
CA LYS A 230 -4.12 7.84 14.82
C LYS A 230 -4.51 7.67 16.28
N GLY A 231 -4.88 6.46 16.68
CA GLY A 231 -4.88 6.08 18.06
C GLY A 231 -3.45 6.33 18.48
N THR A 232 -3.21 7.47 19.09
CA THR A 232 -2.09 7.66 19.94
C THR A 232 -2.19 6.50 20.92
N MET A 233 -1.39 5.46 20.69
CA MET A 233 -1.00 4.58 21.76
C MET A 233 -0.35 5.52 22.78
N THR A 234 -1.19 5.98 23.71
CA THR A 234 -0.72 6.64 24.90
C THR A 234 0.25 5.68 25.56
N ASP A 235 1.48 6.12 25.72
CA ASP A 235 2.43 5.60 26.67
C ASP A 235 1.72 5.37 28.03
N ARG A 236 1.28 4.19 28.25
CA ARG A 236 0.89 3.67 29.55
C ARG A 236 1.41 2.27 29.67
N GLN A 237 2.35 2.17 30.61
CA GLN A 237 2.92 0.98 31.22
C GLN A 237 4.16 0.40 30.54
N PHE A 238 5.27 1.05 30.75
CA PHE A 238 6.51 0.41 31.17
C PHE A 238 7.15 1.30 32.25
N GLU A 239 6.62 1.24 33.46
CA GLU A 239 7.36 1.64 34.65
C GLU A 239 8.26 0.46 35.04
N SER A 240 9.51 0.55 34.66
CA SER A 240 10.57 -0.23 35.29
C SER A 240 11.18 0.62 36.41
N HIS A 241 11.16 0.09 37.60
CA HIS A 241 11.83 0.61 38.77
C HIS A 241 13.30 0.89 38.48
N GLU A 242 13.69 2.15 38.54
CA GLU A 242 15.07 2.54 38.81
C GLU A 242 15.16 3.33 40.09
N ALA A 243 16.05 2.85 40.93
CA ALA A 243 16.36 3.38 42.24
C ALA A 243 17.11 4.72 42.13
N LYS A 244 16.68 5.65 42.99
CA LYS A 244 17.34 6.92 43.24
C LYS A 244 18.74 6.72 43.79
N THR A 245 19.72 7.46 43.26
CA THR A 245 20.84 7.93 44.05
C THR A 245 21.15 9.38 43.64
N SER A 246 21.05 10.24 44.62
CA SER A 246 21.33 11.67 44.61
C SER A 246 22.84 11.94 44.70
N GLN A 247 23.32 13.03 44.12
CA GLN A 247 24.09 14.14 44.74
C GLN A 247 24.82 14.95 43.67
N ASP A 248 24.44 16.21 43.53
CA ASP A 248 25.10 17.45 43.94
C ASP A 248 26.54 17.66 43.47
N THR A 249 26.80 18.69 42.76
CA THR A 249 27.48 19.96 43.05
C THR A 249 28.15 20.61 41.83
N SER A 250 27.72 21.84 41.61
CA SER A 250 28.41 23.11 41.46
C SER A 250 29.45 23.39 40.37
N ALA A 251 29.11 24.43 39.63
CA ALA A 251 29.86 25.65 39.35
C ALA A 251 31.15 25.62 38.49
N GLY A 252 31.11 26.44 37.45
CA GLY A 252 32.23 27.36 37.28
C GLY A 252 32.80 27.53 35.87
N ASN A 253 32.53 28.70 35.32
CA ASN A 253 33.42 29.56 34.51
C ASN A 253 33.76 29.30 33.04
N SER A 254 33.22 30.25 32.29
CA SER A 254 33.74 30.96 31.11
C SER A 254 35.21 30.75 30.69
N VAL A 255 35.45 30.52 29.40
CA VAL A 255 36.51 31.19 28.62
C VAL A 255 36.08 31.26 27.14
N SER A 256 36.17 32.47 26.62
CA SER A 256 36.05 32.90 25.24
C SER A 256 37.13 32.30 24.34
N GLY A 257 36.77 31.85 23.14
CA GLY A 257 37.72 31.50 22.09
C GLY A 257 37.06 31.58 20.71
N SER A 258 37.29 32.71 20.05
CA SER A 258 36.96 33.01 18.68
C SER A 258 37.70 32.06 17.74
N SER A 259 37.00 31.34 16.85
CA SER A 259 37.56 30.91 15.58
C SER A 259 36.46 30.79 14.52
N HIS A 260 36.60 31.62 13.51
CA HIS A 260 35.89 31.56 12.22
C HIS A 260 35.99 30.18 11.62
N VAL A 261 34.87 29.54 11.39
CA VAL A 261 34.74 28.45 10.40
C VAL A 261 33.48 28.73 9.57
N THR A 262 33.72 28.86 8.30
CA THR A 262 32.85 29.08 7.14
C THR A 262 31.63 28.18 7.14
N LYS A 263 30.45 28.77 7.31
CA LYS A 263 29.15 28.17 6.99
C LYS A 263 28.85 28.37 5.50
N THR A 264 29.21 27.42 4.65
CA THR A 264 28.72 27.38 3.25
C THR A 264 28.74 25.96 2.71
N SER A 265 27.84 25.10 3.16
CA SER A 265 27.47 23.87 2.41
C SER A 265 26.14 23.21 2.82
N SER A 266 25.44 23.68 3.85
CA SER A 266 24.18 23.04 4.28
C SER A 266 22.90 23.59 3.62
N ASN A 267 22.94 24.78 3.02
CA ASN A 267 21.76 25.39 2.40
C ASN A 267 21.52 24.92 0.94
N HIS A 268 22.52 24.37 0.25
CA HIS A 268 22.33 23.90 -1.13
C HIS A 268 21.66 22.51 -1.22
N GLN A 269 21.87 21.65 -0.22
CA GLN A 269 21.23 20.33 -0.19
C GLN A 269 19.75 20.42 0.19
N SER A 270 19.40 21.31 1.12
CA SER A 270 17.98 21.54 1.52
C SER A 270 17.16 22.19 0.39
N ALA A 271 17.74 23.14 -0.34
CA ALA A 271 17.07 23.79 -1.47
C ALA A 271 16.90 22.84 -2.67
N LYS A 272 17.87 21.94 -2.91
CA LYS A 272 17.77 20.94 -3.97
C LYS A 272 16.71 19.86 -3.63
N ALA A 273 16.65 19.42 -2.36
CA ALA A 273 15.63 18.49 -1.91
C ALA A 273 14.21 19.08 -1.95
N GLN A 274 14.05 20.37 -1.66
CA GLN A 274 12.77 21.08 -1.77
C GLN A 274 12.37 21.33 -3.25
N ALA A 275 13.31 21.69 -4.10
CA ALA A 275 13.07 21.85 -5.54
C ALA A 275 12.73 20.51 -6.22
N ASP A 276 13.37 19.41 -5.83
CA ASP A 276 13.03 18.06 -6.29
C ASP A 276 11.65 17.62 -5.78
N MET A 277 11.25 18.03 -4.59
CA MET A 277 9.94 17.74 -4.03
C MET A 277 8.81 18.57 -4.69
N GLU A 278 9.09 19.81 -5.10
CA GLU A 278 8.14 20.63 -5.87
C GLU A 278 8.07 20.20 -7.35
N SER A 279 9.16 19.77 -7.95
CA SER A 279 9.20 19.14 -9.29
C SER A 279 8.37 17.85 -9.31
N ARG A 280 8.41 17.03 -8.24
CA ARG A 280 7.60 15.82 -8.09
C ARG A 280 6.09 16.07 -8.02
N LYS A 281 5.65 17.24 -7.52
CA LYS A 281 4.22 17.63 -7.51
C LYS A 281 3.68 18.00 -8.89
N GLY A 282 4.53 18.43 -9.82
CA GLY A 282 4.13 18.82 -11.18
C GLY A 282 3.87 17.65 -12.14
N THR A 283 4.51 16.49 -11.91
CA THR A 283 4.41 15.32 -12.79
C THR A 283 3.30 14.33 -12.39
N ALA A 284 2.73 14.45 -11.19
CA ALA A 284 1.63 13.59 -10.72
C ALA A 284 0.29 13.78 -11.46
N ALA A 285 0.16 14.82 -12.28
CA ALA A 285 -1.12 15.20 -12.91
C ALA A 285 -1.49 14.42 -14.19
N GLN A 286 -0.61 13.55 -14.71
CA GLN A 286 -0.82 12.76 -15.95
C GLN A 286 -0.54 11.28 -15.84
N SER A 287 -0.27 10.73 -14.66
CA SER A 287 0.00 9.30 -14.53
C SER A 287 -1.29 8.49 -14.43
N GLY A 288 -1.41 7.43 -15.21
CA GLY A 288 -2.50 6.46 -15.12
C GLY A 288 -2.63 5.87 -13.70
N MET A 289 -3.74 5.18 -13.46
CA MET A 289 -4.06 4.60 -12.14
C MET A 289 -3.03 3.56 -11.68
N PHE A 290 -2.46 2.81 -12.63
CA PHE A 290 -1.50 1.74 -12.37
C PHE A 290 -0.10 2.15 -12.81
N ARG A 291 0.89 1.68 -12.07
CA ARG A 291 2.31 1.87 -12.36
C ARG A 291 3.01 0.52 -12.50
N GLN A 292 3.98 0.50 -13.39
CA GLN A 292 4.88 -0.62 -13.67
C GLN A 292 6.32 -0.11 -13.71
N LEU A 293 7.27 -1.02 -13.85
CA LEU A 293 8.67 -0.69 -14.15
C LEU A 293 9.03 -1.30 -15.52
N THR A 294 9.84 -0.60 -16.30
CA THR A 294 10.26 -1.07 -17.65
C THR A 294 11.00 -2.41 -17.61
N GLY A 295 11.70 -2.71 -16.51
CA GLY A 295 12.37 -4.00 -16.27
C GLY A 295 11.55 -5.04 -15.54
N GLY A 296 10.25 -4.77 -15.30
CA GLY A 296 9.37 -5.59 -14.48
C GLY A 296 9.52 -5.34 -12.99
N LEU A 297 8.56 -5.86 -12.21
CA LEU A 297 8.51 -5.65 -10.75
C LEU A 297 9.64 -6.35 -10.00
N GLU A 298 10.22 -7.42 -10.55
CA GLU A 298 11.36 -8.11 -9.92
C GLU A 298 12.62 -7.23 -9.86
N SER A 299 12.72 -6.19 -10.70
CA SER A 299 13.81 -5.22 -10.62
C SER A 299 13.86 -4.51 -9.25
N VAL A 300 12.71 -4.29 -8.61
CA VAL A 300 12.64 -3.75 -7.24
C VAL A 300 13.21 -4.73 -6.23
N ILE A 301 12.91 -6.03 -6.37
CA ILE A 301 13.44 -7.06 -5.49
C ILE A 301 14.96 -7.12 -5.58
N THR A 302 15.49 -7.13 -6.80
CA THR A 302 16.92 -7.12 -7.07
C THR A 302 17.58 -5.89 -6.44
N ALA A 303 17.03 -4.71 -6.68
CA ALA A 303 17.57 -3.46 -6.13
C ALA A 303 17.54 -3.40 -4.60
N ILE A 304 16.48 -3.92 -3.95
CA ILE A 304 16.43 -4.00 -2.48
C ILE A 304 17.56 -4.90 -1.96
N VAL A 305 17.75 -6.06 -2.58
CA VAL A 305 18.79 -7.02 -2.15
C VAL A 305 20.18 -6.43 -2.32
N GLU A 306 20.45 -5.75 -3.44
CA GLU A 306 21.74 -5.09 -3.71
C GLU A 306 22.00 -3.89 -2.79
N ALA A 307 20.94 -3.14 -2.41
CA ALA A 307 21.05 -1.99 -1.51
C ALA A 307 20.98 -2.36 -0.03
N MET A 308 20.99 -3.64 0.31
CA MET A 308 20.84 -4.09 1.69
C MET A 308 22.02 -3.69 2.55
N PRO A 309 21.83 -3.05 3.72
CA PRO A 309 22.92 -2.66 4.59
C PRO A 309 23.63 -3.85 5.24
N SER A 310 24.89 -3.68 5.61
CA SER A 310 25.79 -4.75 6.08
C SER A 310 25.37 -5.41 7.40
N ASN A 311 24.51 -4.78 8.19
CA ASN A 311 23.95 -5.32 9.41
C ASN A 311 22.72 -6.24 9.18
N VAL A 312 22.35 -6.46 7.91
CA VAL A 312 21.25 -7.34 7.50
C VAL A 312 21.82 -8.61 6.84
N HIS A 313 21.42 -9.75 7.35
CA HIS A 313 21.82 -11.06 6.87
C HIS A 313 20.65 -11.75 6.18
N LEU A 314 20.80 -12.02 4.88
CA LEU A 314 19.77 -12.63 4.05
C LEU A 314 20.04 -14.12 3.80
N HIS A 315 19.06 -14.98 4.07
CA HIS A 315 19.16 -16.43 3.88
C HIS A 315 18.00 -16.94 3.03
N THR A 316 18.32 -17.51 1.85
CA THR A 316 17.37 -18.26 1.01
C THR A 316 17.48 -19.75 1.28
N GLY A 317 16.52 -20.55 0.80
CA GLY A 317 16.49 -22.00 1.00
C GLY A 317 16.45 -22.40 2.48
N THR A 318 15.96 -21.53 3.34
CA THR A 318 15.94 -21.71 4.80
C THR A 318 14.54 -21.56 5.33
N LEU A 319 13.94 -22.67 5.72
CA LEU A 319 12.60 -22.72 6.33
C LEU A 319 12.68 -22.43 7.83
N VAL A 320 11.92 -21.49 8.32
CA VAL A 320 11.62 -21.36 9.75
C VAL A 320 10.51 -22.35 10.08
N SER A 321 10.84 -23.39 10.83
CA SER A 321 9.92 -24.48 11.17
C SER A 321 9.15 -24.26 12.46
N ASP A 322 9.74 -23.54 13.41
CA ASP A 322 9.10 -23.24 14.68
C ASP A 322 9.63 -21.95 15.29
N ILE A 323 8.78 -21.26 16.06
CA ILE A 323 9.12 -20.05 16.81
C ILE A 323 8.52 -20.17 18.20
N ARG A 324 9.36 -20.13 19.22
CA ARG A 324 8.96 -20.22 20.62
C ARG A 324 9.48 -19.04 21.40
N TYR A 325 8.67 -18.50 22.30
CA TYR A 325 9.10 -17.46 23.22
C TYR A 325 9.49 -18.11 24.55
N ILE A 326 10.77 -18.04 24.92
CA ILE A 326 11.34 -18.71 26.10
C ILE A 326 12.24 -17.71 26.82
N ASP A 327 12.03 -17.51 28.11
CA ASP A 327 12.87 -16.66 28.97
C ASP A 327 13.18 -15.25 28.44
N GLY A 328 12.20 -14.63 27.79
CA GLY A 328 12.32 -13.25 27.31
C GLY A 328 12.90 -13.10 25.90
N VAL A 329 13.23 -14.20 25.21
CA VAL A 329 13.75 -14.21 23.84
C VAL A 329 12.97 -15.19 22.95
N TYR A 330 13.01 -14.96 21.65
CA TYR A 330 12.45 -15.89 20.67
C TYR A 330 13.52 -16.93 20.27
N ALA A 331 13.22 -18.19 20.48
CA ALA A 331 13.97 -19.33 19.94
C ALA A 331 13.36 -19.70 18.57
N ILE A 332 14.19 -19.74 17.53
CA ILE A 332 13.77 -19.92 16.14
C ILE A 332 14.47 -21.15 15.59
N ASP A 333 13.69 -22.16 15.22
CA ASP A 333 14.19 -23.38 14.62
C ASP A 333 14.17 -23.23 13.10
N VAL A 334 15.34 -23.38 12.48
CA VAL A 334 15.52 -23.25 11.02
C VAL A 334 16.02 -24.54 10.41
N VAL A 335 15.49 -24.86 9.23
CA VAL A 335 15.88 -26.04 8.44
C VAL A 335 16.38 -25.55 7.08
N LYS A 336 17.62 -25.88 6.75
CA LYS A 336 18.18 -25.62 5.41
C LYS A 336 17.74 -26.68 4.42
N SER A 337 17.40 -26.24 3.20
CA SER A 337 16.92 -27.11 2.12
C SER A 337 18.00 -28.06 1.54
N CYS A 338 19.27 -27.82 1.85
CA CYS A 338 20.39 -28.67 1.37
C CYS A 338 20.67 -29.74 2.41
N ASN A 339 20.44 -31.00 2.10
CA ASN A 339 20.89 -32.29 2.65
C ASN A 339 21.47 -32.40 4.08
N ASP A 340 21.59 -31.29 4.80
CA ASP A 340 22.05 -31.30 6.19
C ASP A 340 20.82 -31.34 7.11
N SER A 341 20.54 -32.52 7.62
CA SER A 341 19.52 -32.81 8.64
C SER A 341 19.76 -32.10 9.98
N CYS A 342 20.69 -31.16 10.06
CA CYS A 342 20.99 -30.42 11.26
C CYS A 342 20.16 -29.12 11.27
N GLY A 343 19.04 -29.18 12.02
CA GLY A 343 18.30 -27.95 12.39
C GLY A 343 19.24 -27.07 13.21
N CYS A 344 19.40 -25.82 12.73
CA CYS A 344 20.10 -24.80 13.51
C CYS A 344 19.06 -24.01 14.30
N GLN A 345 19.34 -23.74 15.57
CA GLN A 345 18.54 -22.86 16.38
C GLN A 345 19.20 -21.47 16.43
N SER A 346 18.43 -20.44 16.18
CA SER A 346 18.83 -19.05 16.38
C SER A 346 17.94 -18.38 17.42
N THR A 347 18.40 -17.26 17.97
CA THR A 347 17.63 -16.50 18.96
C THR A 347 17.45 -15.06 18.47
N ALA A 348 16.32 -14.44 18.79
CA ALA A 348 16.04 -13.05 18.49
C ALA A 348 15.31 -12.35 19.63
N ASP A 349 15.54 -11.03 19.76
CA ASP A 349 14.80 -10.18 20.67
C ASP A 349 13.40 -9.88 20.12
N HIS A 350 13.26 -9.79 18.79
CA HIS A 350 12.01 -9.57 18.09
C HIS A 350 11.89 -10.41 16.83
N VAL A 351 10.67 -10.77 16.49
CA VAL A 351 10.34 -11.50 15.25
C VAL A 351 9.28 -10.75 14.46
N ILE A 352 9.52 -10.60 13.16
CA ILE A 352 8.57 -10.02 12.19
C ILE A 352 8.19 -11.13 11.22
N ILE A 353 6.90 -11.49 11.17
CA ILE A 353 6.38 -12.52 10.25
C ILE A 353 5.70 -11.81 9.09
N THR A 354 6.18 -12.06 7.87
CA THR A 354 5.68 -11.46 6.63
C THR A 354 5.17 -12.51 5.63
N THR A 355 5.03 -13.76 6.08
CA THR A 355 4.42 -14.84 5.30
C THR A 355 2.90 -14.67 5.25
N PRO A 356 2.22 -15.13 4.17
CA PRO A 356 0.78 -15.19 4.15
C PRO A 356 0.23 -16.01 5.33
N PRO A 357 -0.97 -15.68 5.85
CA PRO A 357 -1.64 -16.56 6.82
C PRO A 357 -1.91 -17.92 6.17
N ALA A 358 -1.84 -18.98 6.97
CA ALA A 358 -2.09 -20.36 6.56
C ALA A 358 -3.57 -20.57 6.21
#